data_c22cfc72c47c0da41c84cd366ce2a79e
#
_entry.id   c22cfc72c47c0da41c84cd366ce2a79e
#
_cell.length_a   1.000
_cell.length_b   1.000
_cell.length_c   1.000
_cell.angle_alpha   90.00
_cell.angle_beta   90.00
_cell.angle_gamma   90.00
#
_symmetry.space_group_name_H-M   'P 1'
#
loop_
_entity.id
_entity.type
_entity.pdbx_description
1 polymer ?
#
loop_
_entity_poly.entity_id
_entity_poly.type
_entity_poly.pdbx_seq_one_letter_code
_entity_poly.pdbx_strand_id
1 'polypeptide(L)'
;TVHPKETNMSFLDPISGAWASISGTASVIGDPEIVKKHYSPGLRAWIGDMGDGVHDGGPSDPRIGVIKLEAKLVTHVVPHRGLLGRAYENIKGAVEGTVPNVNGIREMSLEELAECMFPFSPFSSLNMCHGHANWSL
;
A
#
# COMPACT_ATOMS: atom_id res chain seq x y z
N THR A 1 -13.73 20.79 -10.19
CA THR A 1 -13.17 20.80 -8.82
C THR A 1 -13.39 19.42 -8.24
N VAL A 2 -12.35 18.59 -8.18
CA VAL A 2 -12.44 17.27 -7.54
C VAL A 2 -12.32 17.50 -6.04
N HIS A 3 -13.42 17.31 -5.33
CA HIS A 3 -13.41 17.38 -3.87
C HIS A 3 -12.61 16.19 -3.32
N PRO A 4 -11.66 16.42 -2.41
CA PRO A 4 -10.95 15.34 -1.74
C PRO A 4 -11.97 14.45 -1.02
N LYS A 5 -11.93 13.14 -1.30
CA LYS A 5 -12.84 12.17 -0.71
C LYS A 5 -12.07 11.26 0.23
N GLU A 6 -12.69 10.95 1.34
CA GLU A 6 -12.17 9.90 2.21
C GLU A 6 -12.19 8.57 1.45
N THR A 7 -11.08 7.87 1.53
CA THR A 7 -10.86 6.64 0.81
C THR A 7 -9.98 5.69 1.60
N ASN A 8 -10.03 4.45 1.20
CA ASN A 8 -9.15 3.41 1.70
C ASN A 8 -8.49 2.71 0.50
N MET A 9 -7.19 2.48 0.59
CA MET A 9 -6.42 1.72 -0.38
C MET A 9 -5.77 0.54 0.32
N SER A 10 -5.97 -0.67 -0.21
CA SER A 10 -5.44 -1.88 0.39
C SER A 10 -4.52 -2.61 -0.58
N PHE A 11 -3.46 -3.18 -0.04
CA PHE A 11 -2.46 -3.98 -0.74
C PHE A 11 -2.39 -5.36 -0.09
N LEU A 12 -2.32 -6.40 -0.90
CA LEU A 12 -2.21 -7.77 -0.45
C LEU A 12 -1.05 -8.45 -1.17
N ASP A 13 -0.14 -9.06 -0.42
CA ASP A 13 0.80 -10.02 -0.95
C ASP A 13 0.16 -11.42 -0.92
N PRO A 14 -0.19 -11.99 -2.08
CA PRO A 14 -0.87 -13.30 -2.13
C PRO A 14 0.02 -14.46 -1.70
N ILE A 15 1.34 -14.29 -1.70
CA ILE A 15 2.30 -15.34 -1.33
C ILE A 15 2.43 -15.42 0.19
N SER A 16 2.77 -14.33 0.84
CA SER A 16 2.94 -14.28 2.29
C SER A 16 1.61 -14.14 3.03
N GLY A 17 0.60 -13.55 2.40
CA GLY A 17 -0.66 -13.15 3.03
C GLY A 17 -0.50 -11.90 3.90
N ALA A 18 0.62 -11.18 3.79
CA ALA A 18 0.76 -9.86 4.37
C ALA A 18 -0.17 -8.88 3.66
N TRP A 19 -0.75 -7.94 4.40
CA TRP A 19 -1.56 -6.90 3.80
C TRP A 19 -1.39 -5.58 4.53
N ALA A 20 -1.64 -4.51 3.80
CA ALA A 20 -1.68 -3.17 4.35
C ALA A 20 -2.92 -2.42 3.85
N SER A 21 -3.48 -1.60 4.70
CA SER A 21 -4.63 -0.74 4.41
C SER A 21 -4.28 0.69 4.81
N ILE A 22 -4.44 1.60 3.88
CA ILE A 22 -4.16 3.02 4.07
C ILE A 22 -5.48 3.78 3.95
N SER A 23 -5.93 4.36 5.04
CA SER A 23 -7.09 5.24 5.07
C SER A 23 -6.64 6.69 5.02
N GLY A 24 -7.34 7.50 4.25
CA GLY A 24 -6.95 8.90 4.09
C GLY A 24 -7.84 9.66 3.13
N THR A 25 -7.32 10.76 2.65
CA THR A 25 -8.02 11.63 1.69
C THR A 25 -7.36 11.53 0.33
N ALA A 26 -8.14 11.14 -0.69
CA ALA A 26 -7.63 11.01 -2.05
C ALA A 26 -7.99 12.22 -2.92
N SER A 27 -7.07 12.56 -3.81
CA SER A 27 -7.27 13.52 -4.90
C SER A 27 -6.73 12.95 -6.21
N VAL A 28 -7.37 13.31 -7.32
CA VAL A 28 -6.90 12.95 -8.65
C VAL A 28 -6.10 14.11 -9.23
N ILE A 29 -4.89 13.82 -9.68
CA ILE A 29 -3.97 14.77 -10.29
C ILE A 29 -3.88 14.43 -11.78
N GLY A 30 -4.30 15.37 -12.64
CA GLY A 30 -4.18 15.27 -14.09
C GLY A 30 -3.03 16.09 -14.66
N ASP A 31 -2.11 16.62 -13.83
CA ASP A 31 -0.96 17.38 -14.28
C ASP A 31 -0.04 16.49 -15.15
N PRO A 32 0.24 16.85 -16.42
CA PRO A 32 1.01 16.01 -17.33
C PRO A 32 2.42 15.70 -16.85
N GLU A 33 3.08 16.61 -16.15
CA GLU A 33 4.44 16.39 -15.65
C GLU A 33 4.43 15.39 -14.49
N ILE A 34 3.41 15.45 -13.63
CA ILE A 34 3.24 14.50 -12.53
C ILE A 34 2.86 13.13 -13.09
N VAL A 35 1.94 13.06 -14.05
CA VAL A 35 1.56 11.80 -14.72
C VAL A 35 2.78 11.16 -15.36
N LYS A 36 3.56 11.92 -16.13
CA LYS A 36 4.76 11.45 -16.80
C LYS A 36 5.81 10.91 -15.84
N LYS A 37 6.00 11.58 -14.69
CA LYS A 37 6.94 11.16 -13.65
C LYS A 37 6.57 9.79 -13.04
N HIS A 38 5.28 9.50 -12.90
CA HIS A 38 4.77 8.27 -12.28
C HIS A 38 4.29 7.22 -13.30
N TYR A 39 4.41 7.51 -14.59
CA TYR A 39 3.99 6.61 -15.65
C TYR A 39 4.87 5.35 -15.69
N SER A 40 4.22 4.20 -15.82
CA SER A 40 4.88 2.92 -16.05
C SER A 40 4.54 2.40 -17.45
N PRO A 41 5.51 1.95 -18.27
CA PRO A 41 5.24 1.38 -19.60
C PRO A 41 4.29 0.19 -19.58
N GLY A 42 4.23 -0.56 -18.48
CA GLY A 42 3.27 -1.65 -18.29
C GLY A 42 1.82 -1.19 -18.33
N LEU A 43 1.55 0.06 -17.96
CA LEU A 43 0.20 0.64 -18.02
C LEU A 43 -0.37 0.71 -19.43
N ARG A 44 0.49 0.91 -20.44
CA ARG A 44 0.09 0.91 -21.85
C ARG A 44 -0.55 -0.40 -22.28
N ALA A 45 -0.06 -1.52 -21.77
CA ALA A 45 -0.63 -2.84 -22.08
C ALA A 45 -2.07 -3.01 -21.53
N TRP A 46 -2.43 -2.30 -20.48
CA TRP A 46 -3.77 -2.34 -19.87
C TRP A 46 -4.74 -1.36 -20.55
N ILE A 47 -4.27 -0.15 -20.86
CA ILE A 47 -5.11 0.92 -21.41
C ILE A 47 -5.29 0.76 -22.91
N GLY A 48 -4.25 0.31 -23.61
CA GLY A 48 -4.23 0.13 -25.07
C GLY A 48 -4.25 1.44 -25.84
N ASP A 49 -3.91 1.34 -27.13
CA ASP A 49 -4.01 2.41 -28.11
C ASP A 49 -5.36 2.30 -28.84
N MET A 50 -6.12 3.39 -28.87
CA MET A 50 -7.41 3.45 -29.58
C MET A 50 -7.26 3.79 -31.06
N GLY A 51 -6.06 4.11 -31.54
CA GLY A 51 -5.79 4.44 -32.95
C GLY A 51 -6.31 5.81 -33.40
N ASP A 52 -6.71 6.67 -32.47
CA ASP A 52 -7.25 8.01 -32.77
C ASP A 52 -6.17 9.12 -32.68
N GLY A 53 -4.93 8.75 -32.35
CA GLY A 53 -3.81 9.67 -32.23
C GLY A 53 -3.80 10.52 -30.94
N VAL A 54 -4.77 10.30 -30.05
CA VAL A 54 -4.91 11.00 -28.76
C VAL A 54 -4.83 10.03 -27.60
N HIS A 55 -5.53 8.90 -27.72
CA HIS A 55 -5.63 7.88 -26.67
C HIS A 55 -4.69 6.71 -27.00
N ASP A 56 -3.38 6.94 -26.85
CA ASP A 56 -2.32 6.00 -27.24
C ASP A 56 -1.82 5.10 -26.10
N GLY A 57 -2.38 5.28 -24.88
CA GLY A 57 -1.94 4.60 -23.67
C GLY A 57 -0.58 5.08 -23.14
N GLY A 58 -0.03 6.15 -23.71
CA GLY A 58 1.24 6.76 -23.31
C GLY A 58 1.09 7.75 -22.14
N PRO A 59 2.19 8.37 -21.69
CA PRO A 59 2.19 9.27 -20.55
C PRO A 59 1.40 10.57 -20.76
N SER A 60 1.03 10.88 -22.00
CA SER A 60 0.22 12.06 -22.36
C SER A 60 -1.24 11.71 -22.63
N ASP A 61 -1.62 10.46 -22.47
CA ASP A 61 -3.00 10.01 -22.68
C ASP A 61 -3.94 10.64 -21.65
N PRO A 62 -5.01 11.35 -22.06
CA PRO A 62 -5.93 12.04 -21.16
C PRO A 62 -6.73 11.11 -20.24
N ARG A 63 -6.75 9.82 -20.51
CA ARG A 63 -7.38 8.80 -19.66
C ARG A 63 -6.54 8.47 -18.41
N ILE A 64 -5.27 8.91 -18.38
CA ILE A 64 -4.34 8.59 -17.32
C ILE A 64 -4.28 9.75 -16.31
N GLY A 65 -4.39 9.41 -15.04
CA GLY A 65 -4.20 10.34 -13.93
C GLY A 65 -3.47 9.66 -12.77
N VAL A 66 -2.98 10.46 -11.85
CA VAL A 66 -2.35 10.01 -10.61
C VAL A 66 -3.33 10.21 -9.46
N ILE A 67 -3.57 9.15 -8.69
CA ILE A 67 -4.32 9.25 -7.43
C ILE A 67 -3.30 9.54 -6.33
N LYS A 68 -3.37 10.74 -5.75
CA LYS A 68 -2.62 11.12 -4.56
C LYS A 68 -3.46 10.78 -3.33
N LEU A 69 -2.93 9.93 -2.45
CA LEU A 69 -3.53 9.60 -1.18
C LEU A 69 -2.72 10.26 -0.05
N GLU A 70 -3.37 11.10 0.73
CA GLU A 70 -2.83 11.64 1.98
C GLU A 70 -3.29 10.72 3.12
N ALA A 71 -2.35 9.90 3.60
CA ALA A 71 -2.63 8.90 4.62
C ALA A 71 -2.98 9.55 5.96
N LYS A 72 -4.00 9.05 6.65
CA LYS A 72 -4.41 9.42 8.02
C LYS A 72 -4.17 8.28 9.00
N LEU A 73 -4.35 7.05 8.52
CA LEU A 73 -4.18 5.83 9.29
C LEU A 73 -3.65 4.72 8.37
N VAL A 74 -2.67 3.99 8.86
CA VAL A 74 -2.16 2.79 8.19
C VAL A 74 -2.32 1.60 9.11
N THR A 75 -3.00 0.58 8.63
CA THR A 75 -3.08 -0.72 9.30
C THR A 75 -2.31 -1.73 8.47
N HIS A 76 -1.41 -2.48 9.07
CA HIS A 76 -0.72 -3.56 8.37
C HIS A 76 -0.72 -4.85 9.18
N VAL A 77 -0.69 -5.95 8.45
CA VAL A 77 -0.63 -7.29 9.01
C VAL A 77 0.57 -8.01 8.42
N VAL A 78 1.44 -8.46 9.30
CA VAL A 78 2.59 -9.28 8.94
C VAL A 78 2.39 -10.68 9.53
N PRO A 79 2.38 -11.72 8.69
CA PRO A 79 2.31 -13.09 9.18
C PRO A 79 3.58 -13.43 9.97
N HIS A 80 3.42 -13.89 11.20
CA HIS A 80 4.55 -14.33 12.03
C HIS A 80 5.09 -15.70 11.62
N ARG A 81 4.34 -16.45 10.79
CA ARG A 81 4.68 -17.82 10.40
C ARG A 81 4.52 -18.04 8.90
N GLY A 82 5.39 -18.83 8.31
CA GLY A 82 5.26 -19.27 6.92
C GLY A 82 4.03 -20.16 6.70
N LEU A 83 3.74 -20.54 5.45
CA LEU A 83 2.54 -21.29 5.05
C LEU A 83 2.32 -22.56 5.89
N LEU A 84 3.37 -23.36 6.13
CA LEU A 84 3.28 -24.58 6.92
C LEU A 84 2.97 -24.32 8.39
N GLY A 85 3.58 -23.28 8.98
CA GLY A 85 3.31 -22.89 10.35
C GLY A 85 1.88 -22.36 10.54
N ARG A 86 1.34 -21.64 9.55
CA ARG A 86 -0.05 -21.18 9.55
C ARG A 86 -1.04 -22.32 9.42
N ALA A 87 -0.77 -23.31 8.55
CA ALA A 87 -1.58 -24.51 8.43
C ALA A 87 -1.62 -25.29 9.75
N TYR A 88 -0.48 -25.46 10.39
CA TYR A 88 -0.39 -26.13 11.70
C TYR A 88 -1.21 -25.40 12.78
N GLU A 89 -1.07 -24.08 12.91
CA GLU A 89 -1.82 -23.29 13.90
C GLU A 89 -3.33 -23.32 13.65
N ASN A 90 -3.76 -23.33 12.37
CA ASN A 90 -5.17 -23.44 12.03
C ASN A 90 -5.74 -24.81 12.43
N ILE A 91 -5.00 -25.90 12.18
CA ILE A 91 -5.41 -27.25 12.60
C ILE A 91 -5.46 -27.31 14.13
N LYS A 92 -4.43 -26.81 14.79
CA LYS A 92 -4.35 -26.78 16.25
C LYS A 92 -5.52 -25.97 16.84
N GLY A 93 -5.78 -24.77 16.33
CA GLY A 93 -6.90 -23.95 16.76
C GLY A 93 -8.27 -24.61 16.56
N ALA A 94 -8.45 -25.33 15.45
CA ALA A 94 -9.68 -26.07 15.18
C ALA A 94 -9.89 -27.24 16.17
N VAL A 95 -8.81 -27.90 16.60
CA VAL A 95 -8.87 -29.02 17.57
C VAL A 95 -9.05 -28.51 18.99
N GLU A 96 -8.36 -27.43 19.37
CA GLU A 96 -8.34 -26.89 20.73
C GLU A 96 -9.44 -25.84 20.98
N GLY A 97 -10.17 -25.41 19.93
CA GLY A 97 -11.17 -24.34 20.04
C GLY A 97 -10.54 -22.97 20.33
N THR A 98 -9.27 -22.75 20.01
CA THR A 98 -8.54 -21.52 20.27
C THR A 98 -8.33 -20.72 18.98
N VAL A 99 -8.26 -19.38 19.09
CA VAL A 99 -7.98 -18.52 17.95
C VAL A 99 -6.50 -18.67 17.55
N PRO A 100 -6.20 -19.05 16.29
CA PRO A 100 -4.82 -19.19 15.82
C PRO A 100 -4.05 -17.87 15.89
N ASN A 101 -2.89 -17.85 16.53
CA ASN A 101 -2.01 -16.67 16.58
C ASN A 101 -1.04 -16.70 15.40
N VAL A 102 -1.53 -16.30 14.22
CA VAL A 102 -0.79 -16.38 12.96
C VAL A 102 -0.37 -15.02 12.40
N ASN A 103 -0.96 -13.93 12.88
CA ASN A 103 -0.78 -12.60 12.33
C ASN A 103 -0.53 -11.55 13.42
N GLY A 104 0.43 -10.66 13.20
CA GLY A 104 0.57 -9.42 13.96
C GLY A 104 -0.15 -8.29 13.24
N ILE A 105 -1.15 -7.71 13.87
CA ILE A 105 -1.84 -6.50 13.38
C ILE A 105 -1.20 -5.31 14.06
N ARG A 106 -0.82 -4.29 13.28
CA ARG A 106 -0.32 -3.02 13.79
C ARG A 106 -1.03 -1.87 13.08
N GLU A 107 -1.47 -0.92 13.88
CA GLU A 107 -1.99 0.36 13.41
C GLU A 107 -0.93 1.43 13.66
N MET A 108 -0.74 2.31 12.70
CA MET A 108 0.17 3.45 12.79
C MET A 108 -0.60 4.73 12.52
N SER A 109 -0.49 5.66 13.45
CA SER A 109 -1.04 7.02 13.31
C SER A 109 -0.17 7.88 12.39
N LEU A 110 -0.68 9.08 12.05
CA LEU A 110 0.10 10.07 11.29
C LEU A 110 1.40 10.47 11.99
N GLU A 111 1.41 10.54 13.31
CA GLU A 111 2.59 10.92 14.08
C GLU A 111 3.68 9.84 13.95
N GLU A 112 3.31 8.58 14.11
CA GLU A 112 4.23 7.45 13.93
C GLU A 112 4.74 7.32 12.49
N LEU A 113 3.87 7.59 11.49
CA LEU A 113 4.27 7.60 10.07
C LEU A 113 5.29 8.73 9.78
N ALA A 114 5.09 9.91 10.35
CA ALA A 114 6.00 11.03 10.19
C ALA A 114 7.38 10.73 10.81
N GLU A 115 7.43 10.09 11.97
CA GLU A 115 8.67 9.66 12.61
C GLU A 115 9.43 8.62 11.78
N CYS A 116 8.71 7.69 11.12
CA CYS A 116 9.32 6.69 10.23
C CYS A 116 9.86 7.30 8.93
N MET A 117 9.24 8.37 8.43
CA MET A 117 9.68 9.05 7.20
C MET A 117 10.87 9.99 7.41
N PHE A 118 11.08 10.47 8.63
CA PHE A 118 12.18 11.40 8.98
C PHE A 118 13.07 10.82 10.10
N PRO A 119 13.94 9.84 9.80
CA PRO A 119 14.77 9.16 10.82
C PRO A 119 15.82 10.04 11.49
N PHE A 120 15.93 11.32 11.11
CA PHE A 120 16.87 12.28 11.67
C PHE A 120 16.25 13.26 12.69
N SER A 121 15.06 13.01 13.22
CA SER A 121 14.54 13.77 14.35
C SER A 121 15.32 13.43 15.62
N PRO A 122 15.87 14.43 16.37
CA PRO A 122 16.64 14.18 17.59
C PRO A 122 15.85 13.57 18.76
N PHE A 123 14.56 13.35 18.58
CA PHE A 123 13.65 12.73 19.55
C PHE A 123 13.16 11.32 19.15
N SER A 124 13.68 10.74 18.07
CA SER A 124 13.30 9.38 17.70
C SER A 124 13.96 8.39 18.66
N SER A 125 13.19 7.84 19.58
CA SER A 125 13.60 6.66 20.33
C SER A 125 13.81 5.50 19.35
N LEU A 126 15.04 5.06 19.23
CA LEU A 126 15.66 4.19 18.21
C LEU A 126 15.06 2.77 18.09
N ASN A 127 13.90 2.46 18.67
CA ASN A 127 13.42 1.08 18.79
C ASN A 127 12.11 0.74 18.06
N MET A 128 11.50 1.67 17.32
CA MET A 128 10.14 1.42 16.79
C MET A 128 10.06 1.08 15.31
N CYS A 129 11.08 1.39 14.52
CA CYS A 129 11.07 1.15 13.05
C CYS A 129 11.90 -0.08 12.61
N HIS A 130 12.43 -0.89 13.53
CA HIS A 130 13.23 -2.08 13.19
C HIS A 130 12.37 -3.35 12.95
N GLY A 131 11.34 -3.23 12.15
CA GLY A 131 10.78 -4.37 11.44
C GLY A 131 11.26 -4.30 10.00
N HIS A 132 12.26 -5.10 9.63
CA HIS A 132 12.79 -5.18 8.27
C HIS A 132 11.68 -5.44 7.26
N ALA A 133 11.16 -4.40 6.63
CA ALA A 133 10.43 -4.49 5.39
C ALA A 133 11.28 -3.82 4.31
N ASN A 134 12.07 -4.64 3.63
CA ASN A 134 12.82 -4.24 2.44
C ASN A 134 11.81 -4.19 1.28
N TRP A 135 11.23 -3.02 1.03
CA TRP A 135 10.36 -2.79 -0.12
C TRP A 135 11.22 -2.30 -1.27
N SER A 136 11.67 -3.22 -2.13
CA SER A 136 12.14 -2.90 -3.48
C SER A 136 10.96 -3.02 -4.42
N LEU A 137 10.56 -1.90 -5.02
CA LEU A 137 9.67 -1.86 -6.19
C LEU A 137 10.43 -2.28 -7.43
#